data_31c5e7e79c658290630e6996e9b80eb6
#
_entry.id   31c5e7e79c658290630e6996e9b80eb6
#
_cell.length_a   1.000
_cell.length_b   1.000
_cell.length_c   1.000
_cell.angle_alpha   90.00
_cell.angle_beta   90.00
_cell.angle_gamma   90.00
#
_symmetry.space_group_name_H-M   'P 1'
#
loop_
_entity.id
_entity.type
_entity.pdbx_description
1 polymer ?
#
loop_
_entity_poly.entity_id
_entity_poly.type
_entity_poly.pdbx_seq_one_letter_code
_entity_poly.pdbx_strand_id
1 'polypeptide(L)'
;MKHPTRTTRLAVPALAFALALAATACAGGKQDEKGAANSGKGGRLTIATGPTTGVYYQIGGGLAELISDNLDGYRATAATTGASVQNIQGLQAGSYDIAFSLLDTAQDAVEGKGSFDKPQSIEALTRLYPNYTQILVRADSGITSLRDMRGKRISTGAPNSGTEVIARRLLSAAGLDPVKDVSAQRLALPESVDAMKDNTIDALIWSGGLPTSGVTDLVTSLKDKVRFLDVTAQLPALSNTHGGVYQKGTIPAAVYHQPADVPTIVVPNVLLVKKGFDPRLAGKIADLVYDKKNALEKVNAAATEIDPAQAGNTAPVPLNPGAANALKTLTQRP
;
A
#
# COMPACT_ATOMS: atom_id res chain seq x y z
N MET A 1 65.06 -0.32 -41.60
CA MET A 1 66.17 -0.42 -40.61
C MET A 1 65.51 -0.84 -39.33
N LYS A 2 65.43 -2.15 -39.06
CA LYS A 2 66.30 -3.06 -38.36
C LYS A 2 66.66 -2.60 -36.91
N HIS A 3 65.93 -3.22 -35.95
CA HIS A 3 66.37 -4.04 -34.84
C HIS A 3 66.82 -3.35 -33.51
N PRO A 4 66.90 -4.03 -32.40
CA PRO A 4 66.13 -5.17 -31.88
C PRO A 4 65.80 -5.12 -30.36
N THR A 5 64.95 -6.02 -29.93
CA THR A 5 64.74 -6.70 -28.66
C THR A 5 65.85 -6.68 -27.59
N ARG A 6 65.44 -6.52 -26.31
CA ARG A 6 66.13 -7.21 -25.20
C ARG A 6 65.13 -7.63 -24.09
N THR A 7 64.88 -8.90 -24.05
CA THR A 7 64.30 -9.65 -22.93
C THR A 7 65.30 -9.70 -21.77
N THR A 8 64.84 -9.46 -20.55
CA THR A 8 65.58 -9.86 -19.37
C THR A 8 64.69 -10.65 -18.45
N ARG A 9 64.93 -11.95 -18.41
CA ARG A 9 64.39 -12.87 -17.39
C ARG A 9 65.25 -12.69 -16.14
N LEU A 10 64.63 -12.57 -14.97
CA LEU A 10 65.27 -12.79 -13.69
C LEU A 10 64.41 -13.77 -12.89
N ALA A 11 65.12 -14.72 -12.36
CA ALA A 11 64.68 -15.96 -11.77
C ALA A 11 64.22 -15.81 -10.32
N VAL A 12 63.39 -16.76 -9.94
CA VAL A 12 62.87 -17.13 -8.60
C VAL A 12 64.03 -17.39 -7.60
N PRO A 13 63.83 -17.18 -6.27
CA PRO A 13 63.88 -18.39 -5.45
C PRO A 13 62.61 -18.60 -4.60
N ALA A 14 62.19 -19.86 -4.59
CA ALA A 14 61.28 -20.45 -3.63
C ALA A 14 61.87 -20.42 -2.24
N LEU A 15 61.10 -19.97 -1.26
CA LEU A 15 61.35 -20.21 0.15
C LEU A 15 60.14 -20.89 0.75
N ALA A 16 60.29 -22.21 0.95
CA ALA A 16 59.34 -23.02 1.69
C ALA A 16 59.42 -22.64 3.18
N PHE A 17 58.29 -22.31 3.77
CA PHE A 17 58.12 -22.30 5.21
C PHE A 17 56.87 -23.12 5.55
N ALA A 18 57.14 -24.32 6.02
CA ALA A 18 56.18 -25.16 6.69
C ALA A 18 56.02 -24.68 8.13
N LEU A 19 54.81 -24.36 8.60
CA LEU A 19 54.49 -24.45 10.02
C LEU A 19 53.00 -24.62 10.27
N ALA A 20 52.72 -25.74 10.91
CA ALA A 20 51.74 -26.00 11.97
C ALA A 20 50.24 -25.71 11.72
N LEU A 21 49.51 -26.80 11.61
CA LEU A 21 48.06 -26.90 11.90
C LEU A 21 47.78 -26.36 13.30
N ALA A 22 46.90 -25.34 13.36
CA ALA A 22 46.03 -25.09 14.49
C ALA A 22 44.61 -25.16 13.97
N ALA A 23 43.94 -26.28 14.19
CA ALA A 23 42.53 -26.46 13.95
C ALA A 23 41.75 -25.62 14.99
N THR A 24 41.29 -24.44 14.60
CA THR A 24 40.18 -23.77 15.27
C THR A 24 38.92 -24.01 14.46
N ALA A 25 38.12 -24.94 14.94
CA ALA A 25 36.75 -25.16 14.48
C ALA A 25 35.91 -23.94 14.78
N CYS A 26 35.83 -23.00 13.83
CA CYS A 26 34.73 -22.03 13.81
C CYS A 26 33.50 -22.79 13.30
N ALA A 27 32.64 -23.18 14.21
CA ALA A 27 31.30 -23.63 13.92
C ALA A 27 30.60 -22.50 13.15
N GLY A 28 30.53 -22.65 11.83
CA GLY A 28 29.67 -21.86 10.96
C GLY A 28 28.22 -22.19 11.32
N GLY A 29 27.63 -21.38 12.19
CA GLY A 29 26.19 -21.39 12.41
C GLY A 29 25.52 -21.05 11.09
N LYS A 30 24.94 -22.04 10.43
CA LYS A 30 23.90 -21.83 9.44
C LYS A 30 22.79 -21.07 10.15
N GLN A 31 22.60 -19.79 9.79
CA GLN A 31 21.35 -19.12 10.06
C GLN A 31 20.29 -19.84 9.23
N ASP A 32 19.63 -20.81 9.87
CA ASP A 32 18.36 -21.33 9.38
C ASP A 32 17.34 -20.20 9.51
N GLU A 33 17.15 -19.43 8.43
CA GLU A 33 15.97 -18.60 8.23
C GLU A 33 14.75 -19.50 8.02
N LYS A 34 14.40 -20.26 9.05
CA LYS A 34 13.03 -20.75 9.18
C LYS A 34 12.20 -19.62 9.70
N GLY A 35 11.29 -19.12 8.85
CA GLY A 35 10.21 -18.26 9.26
C GLY A 35 9.57 -18.81 10.54
N ALA A 36 9.94 -18.22 11.68
CA ALA A 36 9.41 -18.62 12.96
C ALA A 36 7.92 -18.28 12.95
N ALA A 37 7.08 -19.28 12.95
CA ALA A 37 5.72 -19.15 13.40
C ALA A 37 5.77 -18.46 14.77
N ASN A 38 5.22 -17.25 14.87
CA ASN A 38 5.35 -16.33 15.98
C ASN A 38 4.66 -16.92 17.23
N SER A 39 5.38 -17.75 17.97
CA SER A 39 4.92 -18.40 19.19
C SER A 39 5.19 -17.47 20.37
N GLY A 40 4.31 -16.52 20.66
CA GLY A 40 4.10 -15.88 21.97
C GLY A 40 5.27 -15.26 22.76
N LYS A 41 6.49 -15.20 22.22
CA LYS A 41 7.70 -14.74 22.92
C LYS A 41 8.22 -13.36 22.46
N GLY A 42 7.40 -12.59 21.75
CA GLY A 42 7.86 -11.34 21.15
C GLY A 42 8.51 -11.56 19.78
N GLY A 43 8.80 -10.47 19.05
CA GLY A 43 9.40 -10.53 17.74
C GLY A 43 9.43 -9.19 17.01
N ARG A 44 10.02 -9.20 15.83
CA ARG A 44 9.96 -8.08 14.90
C ARG A 44 8.79 -8.27 13.96
N LEU A 45 8.03 -7.19 13.74
CA LEU A 45 6.91 -7.16 12.81
C LEU A 45 7.18 -6.10 11.75
N THR A 46 6.96 -6.45 10.49
CA THR A 46 7.06 -5.52 9.39
C THR A 46 5.67 -5.26 8.81
N ILE A 47 5.27 -3.99 8.77
CA ILE A 47 3.97 -3.54 8.26
C ILE A 47 4.16 -2.99 6.84
N ALA A 48 3.62 -3.67 5.84
CA ALA A 48 3.62 -3.21 4.46
C ALA A 48 2.59 -2.07 4.28
N THR A 49 3.03 -0.95 3.72
CA THR A 49 2.24 0.28 3.65
C THR A 49 2.01 0.75 2.20
N GLY A 50 2.61 1.84 1.80
CA GLY A 50 2.53 2.46 0.48
C GLY A 50 3.61 3.53 0.31
N PRO A 51 3.47 4.44 -0.65
CA PRO A 51 4.41 5.54 -0.84
C PRO A 51 4.41 6.49 0.37
N THR A 52 5.56 7.13 0.63
CA THR A 52 5.82 7.94 1.84
C THR A 52 4.87 9.12 2.03
N THR A 53 4.33 9.69 0.95
CA THR A 53 3.35 10.79 0.99
C THR A 53 1.90 10.31 1.05
N GLY A 54 1.68 8.98 1.11
CA GLY A 54 0.36 8.36 1.23
C GLY A 54 -0.02 8.08 2.68
N VAL A 55 -1.33 7.96 2.93
CA VAL A 55 -1.90 7.75 4.28
C VAL A 55 -1.49 6.39 4.87
N TYR A 56 -1.32 5.34 4.07
CA TYR A 56 -0.86 4.03 4.55
C TYR A 56 0.48 4.12 5.27
N TYR A 57 1.44 4.89 4.72
CA TYR A 57 2.76 5.01 5.32
C TYR A 57 2.70 5.74 6.67
N GLN A 58 1.92 6.82 6.73
CA GLN A 58 1.78 7.63 7.94
C GLN A 58 1.09 6.83 9.06
N ILE A 59 -0.11 6.28 8.80
CA ILE A 59 -0.86 5.50 9.79
C ILE A 59 -0.12 4.19 10.12
N GLY A 60 0.54 3.57 9.15
CA GLY A 60 1.36 2.37 9.36
C GLY A 60 2.56 2.63 10.26
N GLY A 61 3.18 3.82 10.16
CA GLY A 61 4.21 4.28 11.07
C GLY A 61 3.68 4.43 12.50
N GLY A 62 2.55 5.12 12.65
CA GLY A 62 1.88 5.26 13.96
C GLY A 62 1.47 3.92 14.55
N LEU A 63 0.95 2.99 13.75
CA LEU A 63 0.62 1.64 14.22
C LEU A 63 1.87 0.85 14.64
N ALA A 64 2.98 0.99 13.91
CA ALA A 64 4.24 0.36 14.26
C ALA A 64 4.77 0.87 15.63
N GLU A 65 4.67 2.16 15.88
CA GLU A 65 5.00 2.77 17.16
C GLU A 65 4.06 2.24 18.26
N LEU A 66 2.75 2.24 18.06
CA LEU A 66 1.78 1.71 19.01
C LEU A 66 2.05 0.24 19.37
N ILE A 67 2.34 -0.61 18.39
CA ILE A 67 2.70 -2.02 18.63
C ILE A 67 3.97 -2.10 19.47
N SER A 68 4.99 -1.31 19.14
CA SER A 68 6.29 -1.34 19.82
C SER A 68 6.21 -0.88 21.27
N ASP A 69 5.31 0.05 21.57
CA ASP A 69 5.18 0.67 22.89
C ASP A 69 4.18 -0.07 23.81
N ASN A 70 3.20 -0.78 23.23
CA ASN A 70 2.12 -1.39 24.02
C ASN A 70 2.11 -2.93 24.00
N LEU A 71 2.92 -3.58 23.15
CA LEU A 71 2.99 -5.05 23.10
C LEU A 71 4.38 -5.53 23.54
N ASP A 72 4.48 -5.98 24.79
CA ASP A 72 5.74 -6.45 25.37
C ASP A 72 6.44 -7.48 24.50
N GLY A 73 7.73 -7.27 24.27
CA GLY A 73 8.58 -8.13 23.47
C GLY A 73 8.45 -7.92 21.94
N TYR A 74 7.50 -7.11 21.47
CA TYR A 74 7.36 -6.81 20.03
C TYR A 74 8.01 -5.49 19.65
N ARG A 75 8.53 -5.44 18.43
CA ARG A 75 8.97 -4.23 17.74
C ARG A 75 8.41 -4.27 16.33
N ALA A 76 7.79 -3.17 15.89
CA ALA A 76 7.24 -3.07 14.56
C ALA A 76 7.88 -1.93 13.76
N THR A 77 7.91 -2.08 12.44
CA THR A 77 8.39 -1.06 11.51
C THR A 77 7.47 -0.98 10.30
N ALA A 78 7.27 0.23 9.78
CA ALA A 78 6.53 0.45 8.53
C ALA A 78 7.48 0.35 7.33
N ALA A 79 7.12 -0.45 6.33
CA ALA A 79 7.86 -0.59 5.08
C ALA A 79 7.15 0.15 3.95
N THR A 80 7.89 0.96 3.21
CA THR A 80 7.43 1.60 1.98
C THR A 80 7.29 0.55 0.87
N THR A 81 6.17 0.57 0.16
CA THR A 81 5.85 -0.39 -0.90
C THR A 81 5.07 0.29 -2.04
N GLY A 82 4.75 -0.48 -3.09
CA GLY A 82 3.78 -0.10 -4.12
C GLY A 82 2.32 -0.15 -3.63
N ALA A 83 2.03 -0.58 -2.42
CA ALA A 83 0.73 -0.77 -1.79
C ALA A 83 0.01 -2.10 -2.15
N SER A 84 -1.32 -2.12 -2.21
CA SER A 84 -2.23 -3.27 -1.99
C SER A 84 -1.83 -4.60 -2.61
N VAL A 85 -1.57 -4.67 -3.90
CA VAL A 85 -1.21 -5.92 -4.59
C VAL A 85 0.16 -6.42 -4.12
N GLN A 86 1.18 -5.54 -4.11
CA GLN A 86 2.51 -5.86 -3.65
C GLN A 86 2.50 -6.28 -2.17
N ASN A 87 1.70 -5.62 -1.35
CA ASN A 87 1.56 -5.91 0.07
C ASN A 87 1.04 -7.33 0.31
N ILE A 88 -0.02 -7.72 -0.40
CA ILE A 88 -0.59 -9.07 -0.30
C ILE A 88 0.40 -10.12 -0.82
N GLN A 89 1.07 -9.86 -1.93
CA GLN A 89 2.12 -10.75 -2.44
C GLN A 89 3.24 -10.92 -1.44
N GLY A 90 3.66 -9.83 -0.78
CA GLY A 90 4.69 -9.85 0.26
C GLY A 90 4.27 -10.60 1.53
N LEU A 91 2.99 -10.51 1.96
CA LEU A 91 2.45 -11.35 3.03
C LEU A 91 2.57 -12.84 2.69
N GLN A 92 2.21 -13.23 1.45
CA GLN A 92 2.31 -14.64 1.03
C GLN A 92 3.76 -15.13 0.98
N ALA A 93 4.67 -14.26 0.54
CA ALA A 93 6.11 -14.56 0.50
C ALA A 93 6.78 -14.55 1.89
N GLY A 94 6.08 -14.05 2.94
CA GLY A 94 6.65 -13.91 4.28
C GLY A 94 7.61 -12.72 4.42
N SER A 95 7.57 -11.78 3.48
CA SER A 95 8.38 -10.54 3.54
C SER A 95 7.80 -9.52 4.51
N TYR A 96 6.50 -9.60 4.80
CA TYR A 96 5.76 -8.73 5.70
C TYR A 96 4.86 -9.57 6.61
N ASP A 97 4.60 -9.07 7.82
CA ASP A 97 3.75 -9.71 8.81
C ASP A 97 2.32 -9.16 8.78
N ILE A 98 2.19 -7.86 8.52
CA ILE A 98 0.95 -7.10 8.47
C ILE A 98 0.96 -6.26 7.19
N ALA A 99 -0.21 -6.04 6.59
CA ALA A 99 -0.31 -5.27 5.35
C ALA A 99 -1.56 -4.40 5.29
N PHE A 100 -1.41 -3.17 4.83
CA PHE A 100 -2.52 -2.34 4.38
C PHE A 100 -2.95 -2.77 2.98
N SER A 101 -4.26 -2.82 2.75
CA SER A 101 -4.83 -3.06 1.42
C SER A 101 -6.18 -2.38 1.26
N LEU A 102 -6.53 -2.10 0.01
CA LEU A 102 -7.91 -1.84 -0.38
C LEU A 102 -8.70 -3.15 -0.31
N LEU A 103 -9.97 -3.08 0.11
CA LEU A 103 -10.83 -4.25 0.23
C LEU A 103 -11.13 -4.91 -1.12
N ASP A 104 -11.28 -4.13 -2.19
CA ASP A 104 -11.49 -4.63 -3.55
C ASP A 104 -10.30 -5.47 -4.07
N THR A 105 -9.07 -5.03 -3.77
CA THR A 105 -7.84 -5.76 -4.10
C THR A 105 -7.70 -7.01 -3.22
N ALA A 106 -8.07 -6.92 -1.95
CA ALA A 106 -8.08 -8.05 -1.04
C ALA A 106 -9.16 -9.09 -1.43
N GLN A 107 -10.31 -8.64 -1.94
CA GLN A 107 -11.33 -9.50 -2.55
C GLN A 107 -10.78 -10.26 -3.75
N ASP A 108 -10.15 -9.56 -4.71
CA ASP A 108 -9.49 -10.23 -5.84
C ASP A 108 -8.49 -11.28 -5.36
N ALA A 109 -7.75 -10.98 -4.30
CA ALA A 109 -6.73 -11.87 -3.76
C ALA A 109 -7.35 -13.17 -3.20
N VAL A 110 -8.41 -13.09 -2.40
CA VAL A 110 -9.06 -14.30 -1.85
C VAL A 110 -9.80 -15.10 -2.93
N GLU A 111 -10.24 -14.44 -3.99
CA GLU A 111 -10.92 -15.09 -5.13
C GLU A 111 -9.93 -15.58 -6.21
N GLY A 112 -8.65 -15.21 -6.15
CA GLY A 112 -7.65 -15.55 -7.17
C GLY A 112 -7.95 -14.90 -8.52
N LYS A 113 -8.30 -13.61 -8.51
CA LYS A 113 -8.68 -12.80 -9.68
C LYS A 113 -7.77 -11.59 -9.84
N GLY A 114 -7.96 -10.86 -10.93
CA GLY A 114 -7.26 -9.60 -11.21
C GLY A 114 -5.74 -9.78 -11.28
N SER A 115 -5.02 -9.27 -10.30
CA SER A 115 -3.56 -9.38 -10.22
C SER A 115 -3.06 -10.67 -9.56
N PHE A 116 -3.95 -11.62 -9.27
CA PHE A 116 -3.64 -12.87 -8.57
C PHE A 116 -4.09 -14.08 -9.38
N ASP A 117 -3.15 -14.94 -9.78
CA ASP A 117 -3.42 -16.14 -10.58
C ASP A 117 -4.11 -17.28 -9.79
N LYS A 118 -4.15 -17.16 -8.47
CA LYS A 118 -4.76 -18.12 -7.55
C LYS A 118 -5.18 -17.45 -6.24
N PRO A 119 -6.16 -18.04 -5.51
CA PRO A 119 -6.55 -17.56 -4.21
C PRO A 119 -5.38 -17.40 -3.24
N GLN A 120 -5.31 -16.26 -2.56
CA GLN A 120 -4.30 -15.96 -1.56
C GLN A 120 -4.83 -16.28 -0.15
N SER A 121 -3.99 -16.90 0.67
CA SER A 121 -4.33 -17.27 2.05
C SER A 121 -4.09 -16.09 2.99
N ILE A 122 -5.03 -15.15 3.04
CA ILE A 122 -5.01 -13.97 3.90
C ILE A 122 -6.22 -13.91 4.81
N GLU A 123 -6.08 -13.22 5.93
CA GLU A 123 -7.13 -12.90 6.90
C GLU A 123 -7.07 -11.41 7.23
N ALA A 124 -8.21 -10.80 7.52
CA ALA A 124 -8.27 -9.42 7.97
C ALA A 124 -8.15 -9.33 9.49
N LEU A 125 -7.44 -8.32 9.97
CA LEU A 125 -7.47 -7.91 11.37
C LEU A 125 -8.67 -6.99 11.63
N THR A 126 -8.89 -6.04 10.74
CA THR A 126 -10.00 -5.08 10.85
C THR A 126 -10.17 -4.29 9.56
N ARG A 127 -11.34 -3.69 9.39
CA ARG A 127 -11.58 -2.58 8.47
C ARG A 127 -11.07 -1.29 9.10
N LEU A 128 -10.51 -0.42 8.27
CA LEU A 128 -10.00 0.88 8.65
C LEU A 128 -10.89 2.01 8.07
N TYR A 129 -10.31 3.16 7.83
CA TYR A 129 -10.94 4.33 7.23
C TYR A 129 -11.31 4.10 5.75
N PRO A 130 -12.27 4.85 5.18
CA PRO A 130 -12.59 4.80 3.76
C PRO A 130 -11.43 5.35 2.92
N ASN A 131 -11.26 4.77 1.75
CA ASN A 131 -10.29 5.18 0.75
C ASN A 131 -11.04 5.87 -0.39
N TYR A 132 -10.67 7.10 -0.69
CA TYR A 132 -11.29 7.95 -1.68
C TYR A 132 -10.54 7.90 -2.99
N THR A 133 -11.25 7.71 -4.09
CA THR A 133 -10.69 7.87 -5.43
C THR A 133 -10.58 9.36 -5.75
N GLN A 134 -9.35 9.85 -5.89
CA GLN A 134 -9.00 11.24 -6.10
C GLN A 134 -8.39 11.37 -7.49
N ILE A 135 -9.15 11.88 -8.46
CA ILE A 135 -8.64 12.12 -9.81
C ILE A 135 -8.45 13.60 -10.00
N LEU A 136 -7.21 14.00 -10.23
CA LEU A 136 -6.85 15.38 -10.53
C LEU A 136 -6.45 15.49 -11.99
N VAL A 137 -7.01 16.48 -12.67
CA VAL A 137 -6.73 16.78 -14.06
C VAL A 137 -6.19 18.19 -14.20
N ARG A 138 -5.30 18.42 -15.14
CA ARG A 138 -4.85 19.77 -15.46
C ARG A 138 -6.01 20.55 -16.10
N ALA A 139 -6.17 21.79 -15.71
CA ALA A 139 -7.25 22.65 -16.19
C ALA A 139 -7.24 22.86 -17.71
N ASP A 140 -6.03 22.87 -18.31
CA ASP A 140 -5.79 23.04 -19.75
C ASP A 140 -5.80 21.70 -20.54
N SER A 141 -6.00 20.56 -19.89
CA SER A 141 -5.97 19.22 -20.54
C SER A 141 -7.19 18.94 -21.44
N GLY A 142 -8.29 19.67 -21.26
CA GLY A 142 -9.57 19.37 -21.90
C GLY A 142 -10.31 18.17 -21.33
N ILE A 143 -9.81 17.54 -20.24
CA ILE A 143 -10.44 16.38 -19.59
C ILE A 143 -11.59 16.87 -18.72
N THR A 144 -12.83 16.51 -19.03
CA THR A 144 -14.04 16.80 -18.24
C THR A 144 -14.74 15.53 -17.75
N SER A 145 -14.36 14.39 -18.32
CA SER A 145 -14.85 13.06 -17.95
C SER A 145 -13.72 12.02 -18.14
N LEU A 146 -13.90 10.80 -17.62
CA LEU A 146 -12.93 9.72 -17.85
C LEU A 146 -12.78 9.37 -19.34
N ARG A 147 -13.82 9.55 -20.16
CA ARG A 147 -13.76 9.30 -21.61
C ARG A 147 -12.80 10.21 -22.33
N ASP A 148 -12.63 11.44 -21.85
CA ASP A 148 -11.71 12.43 -22.42
C ASP A 148 -10.23 12.10 -22.13
N MET A 149 -9.98 11.06 -21.34
CA MET A 149 -8.62 10.54 -21.09
C MET A 149 -8.04 9.78 -22.27
N ARG A 150 -8.85 9.51 -23.33
CA ARG A 150 -8.35 8.86 -24.56
C ARG A 150 -7.17 9.64 -25.16
N GLY A 151 -6.04 8.94 -25.34
CA GLY A 151 -4.81 9.53 -25.86
C GLY A 151 -4.05 10.43 -24.88
N LYS A 152 -4.52 10.63 -23.66
CA LYS A 152 -3.88 11.48 -22.65
C LYS A 152 -2.83 10.72 -21.84
N ARG A 153 -1.87 11.47 -21.30
CA ARG A 153 -0.82 10.97 -20.40
C ARG A 153 -1.38 10.93 -18.98
N ILE A 154 -1.58 9.74 -18.44
CA ILE A 154 -2.28 9.56 -17.16
C ILE A 154 -1.39 8.79 -16.18
N SER A 155 -1.14 9.33 -14.99
CA SER A 155 -0.62 8.52 -13.91
C SER A 155 -1.72 7.61 -13.38
N THR A 156 -1.49 6.30 -13.46
CA THR A 156 -2.44 5.26 -13.05
C THR A 156 -2.10 4.61 -11.71
N GLY A 157 -1.15 5.18 -10.98
CA GLY A 157 -0.64 4.62 -9.72
C GLY A 157 0.60 3.75 -9.91
N ALA A 158 1.29 3.47 -8.81
CA ALA A 158 2.49 2.63 -8.81
C ALA A 158 2.19 1.21 -9.33
N PRO A 159 3.17 0.54 -9.94
CA PRO A 159 3.03 -0.86 -10.30
C PRO A 159 2.59 -1.72 -9.11
N ASN A 160 1.62 -2.60 -9.32
CA ASN A 160 1.07 -3.48 -8.29
C ASN A 160 0.46 -2.76 -7.08
N SER A 161 -0.07 -1.54 -7.30
CA SER A 161 -0.84 -0.80 -6.30
C SER A 161 -2.35 -1.07 -6.42
N GLY A 162 -3.08 -0.81 -5.33
CA GLY A 162 -4.54 -0.75 -5.38
C GLY A 162 -5.05 0.41 -6.23
N THR A 163 -4.31 1.53 -6.29
CA THR A 163 -4.60 2.65 -7.20
C THR A 163 -4.59 2.19 -8.66
N GLU A 164 -3.59 1.40 -9.07
CA GLU A 164 -3.52 0.87 -10.44
C GLU A 164 -4.72 -0.04 -10.75
N VAL A 165 -5.15 -0.86 -9.77
CA VAL A 165 -6.35 -1.70 -9.92
C VAL A 165 -7.60 -0.83 -10.15
N ILE A 166 -7.82 0.18 -9.31
CA ILE A 166 -8.96 1.10 -9.45
C ILE A 166 -8.89 1.88 -10.76
N ALA A 167 -7.71 2.39 -11.14
CA ALA A 167 -7.53 3.14 -12.38
C ALA A 167 -7.93 2.32 -13.62
N ARG A 168 -7.48 1.07 -13.70
CA ARG A 168 -7.86 0.14 -14.78
C ARG A 168 -9.37 -0.11 -14.83
N ARG A 169 -9.99 -0.33 -13.67
CA ARG A 169 -11.45 -0.57 -13.54
C ARG A 169 -12.25 0.65 -13.96
N LEU A 170 -11.85 1.84 -13.54
CA LEU A 170 -12.52 3.09 -13.90
C LEU A 170 -12.42 3.39 -15.40
N LEU A 171 -11.24 3.24 -15.99
CA LEU A 171 -11.04 3.42 -17.42
C LEU A 171 -11.89 2.42 -18.21
N SER A 172 -11.90 1.15 -17.82
CA SER A 172 -12.74 0.12 -18.45
C SER A 172 -14.23 0.43 -18.30
N ALA A 173 -14.68 0.86 -17.12
CA ALA A 173 -16.06 1.27 -16.88
C ALA A 173 -16.48 2.51 -17.70
N ALA A 174 -15.51 3.35 -18.09
CA ALA A 174 -15.72 4.48 -18.99
C ALA A 174 -15.67 4.09 -20.48
N GLY A 175 -15.46 2.81 -20.82
CA GLY A 175 -15.36 2.30 -22.20
C GLY A 175 -13.99 2.54 -22.84
N LEU A 176 -12.94 2.65 -22.03
CA LEU A 176 -11.56 2.78 -22.49
C LEU A 176 -10.78 1.48 -22.20
N ASP A 177 -9.94 1.08 -23.14
CA ASP A 177 -8.90 0.08 -22.87
C ASP A 177 -7.77 0.76 -22.07
N PRO A 178 -7.51 0.33 -20.80
CA PRO A 178 -6.54 0.99 -19.94
C PRO A 178 -5.09 0.86 -20.38
N VAL A 179 -4.83 0.05 -21.42
CA VAL A 179 -3.47 -0.15 -21.99
C VAL A 179 -3.30 0.55 -23.33
N LYS A 180 -4.37 0.53 -24.18
CA LYS A 180 -4.28 1.01 -25.56
C LYS A 180 -4.80 2.43 -25.73
N ASP A 181 -5.83 2.79 -24.95
CA ASP A 181 -6.54 4.06 -25.14
C ASP A 181 -5.96 5.23 -24.38
N VAL A 182 -5.05 4.99 -23.43
CA VAL A 182 -4.39 6.03 -22.64
C VAL A 182 -2.86 5.82 -22.65
N SER A 183 -2.09 6.90 -22.53
CA SER A 183 -0.66 6.82 -22.28
C SER A 183 -0.43 6.66 -20.78
N ALA A 184 -0.59 5.41 -20.28
CA ALA A 184 -0.51 5.10 -18.87
C ALA A 184 0.91 5.22 -18.35
N GLN A 185 1.10 6.09 -17.35
CA GLN A 185 2.32 6.21 -16.55
C GLN A 185 2.09 5.54 -15.20
N ARG A 186 2.90 4.53 -14.88
CA ARG A 186 2.77 3.76 -13.64
C ARG A 186 3.66 4.36 -12.56
N LEU A 187 3.25 5.52 -12.03
CA LEU A 187 4.02 6.33 -11.09
C LEU A 187 3.45 6.20 -9.67
N ALA A 188 4.32 6.17 -8.66
CA ALA A 188 3.88 6.36 -7.29
C ALA A 188 3.43 7.82 -7.05
N LEU A 189 2.81 8.11 -5.90
CA LEU A 189 2.22 9.44 -5.68
C LEU A 189 3.25 10.58 -5.74
N PRO A 190 4.44 10.50 -5.14
CA PRO A 190 5.43 11.57 -5.25
C PRO A 190 5.79 11.89 -6.70
N GLU A 191 6.14 10.87 -7.49
CA GLU A 191 6.51 11.01 -8.90
C GLU A 191 5.34 11.51 -9.75
N SER A 192 4.10 11.13 -9.39
CA SER A 192 2.90 11.63 -10.05
C SER A 192 2.68 13.11 -9.79
N VAL A 193 2.93 13.57 -8.57
CA VAL A 193 2.85 14.98 -8.17
C VAL A 193 3.89 15.81 -8.95
N ASP A 194 5.12 15.33 -9.01
CA ASP A 194 6.19 16.00 -9.77
C ASP A 194 5.84 16.04 -11.26
N ALA A 195 5.38 14.93 -11.83
CA ALA A 195 4.99 14.86 -13.24
C ALA A 195 3.82 15.81 -13.60
N MET A 196 2.86 16.02 -12.66
CA MET A 196 1.80 17.02 -12.82
C MET A 196 2.37 18.45 -12.78
N LYS A 197 3.29 18.75 -11.86
CA LYS A 197 3.94 20.05 -11.73
C LYS A 197 4.78 20.37 -12.98
N ASP A 198 5.49 19.37 -13.51
CA ASP A 198 6.34 19.48 -14.70
C ASP A 198 5.56 19.42 -16.03
N ASN A 199 4.23 19.29 -15.97
CA ASN A 199 3.38 19.14 -17.16
C ASN A 199 3.76 17.96 -18.08
N THR A 200 4.26 16.88 -17.50
CA THR A 200 4.61 15.64 -18.24
C THR A 200 3.45 14.64 -18.26
N ILE A 201 2.43 14.83 -17.41
CA ILE A 201 1.15 14.11 -17.43
C ILE A 201 -0.03 15.09 -17.41
N ASP A 202 -1.17 14.64 -17.92
CA ASP A 202 -2.39 15.43 -18.07
C ASP A 202 -3.38 15.18 -16.93
N ALA A 203 -3.28 14.01 -16.30
CA ALA A 203 -4.08 13.63 -15.13
C ALA A 203 -3.33 12.65 -14.23
N LEU A 204 -3.74 12.65 -12.96
CA LEU A 204 -3.29 11.77 -11.91
C LEU A 204 -4.49 11.06 -11.30
N ILE A 205 -4.45 9.73 -11.27
CA ILE A 205 -5.40 8.91 -10.51
C ILE A 205 -4.71 8.50 -9.21
N TRP A 206 -5.35 8.77 -8.10
CA TRP A 206 -4.91 8.39 -6.77
C TRP A 206 -6.07 7.78 -5.97
N SER A 207 -5.77 6.82 -5.12
CA SER A 207 -6.71 6.26 -4.15
C SER A 207 -6.08 6.30 -2.76
N GLY A 208 -6.68 7.05 -1.86
CA GLY A 208 -6.12 7.29 -0.52
C GLY A 208 -7.13 7.88 0.46
N GLY A 209 -6.78 7.89 1.75
CA GLY A 209 -7.54 8.59 2.79
C GLY A 209 -7.45 10.12 2.66
N LEU A 210 -8.25 10.82 3.41
CA LEU A 210 -8.31 12.29 3.40
C LEU A 210 -7.81 12.88 4.73
N PRO A 211 -6.95 13.92 4.70
CA PRO A 211 -6.19 14.37 3.53
C PRO A 211 -5.02 13.43 3.17
N THR A 212 -4.64 13.40 1.89
CA THR A 212 -3.37 12.81 1.44
C THR A 212 -2.34 13.91 1.22
N SER A 213 -1.18 13.84 1.87
CA SER A 213 -0.19 14.94 1.85
C SER A 213 0.33 15.26 0.44
N GLY A 214 0.57 14.25 -0.40
CA GLY A 214 0.97 14.47 -1.80
C GLY A 214 -0.10 15.18 -2.62
N VAL A 215 -1.39 14.91 -2.37
CA VAL A 215 -2.49 15.63 -3.04
C VAL A 215 -2.59 17.07 -2.53
N THR A 216 -2.42 17.29 -1.23
CA THR A 216 -2.38 18.63 -0.65
C THR A 216 -1.26 19.48 -1.26
N ASP A 217 -0.07 18.90 -1.40
CA ASP A 217 1.07 19.55 -2.07
C ASP A 217 0.75 19.93 -3.52
N LEU A 218 0.17 19.00 -4.29
CA LEU A 218 -0.21 19.25 -5.68
C LEU A 218 -1.20 20.40 -5.82
N VAL A 219 -2.29 20.35 -5.06
CA VAL A 219 -3.35 21.36 -5.12
C VAL A 219 -2.83 22.73 -4.65
N THR A 220 -2.02 22.77 -3.59
CA THR A 220 -1.43 24.01 -3.09
C THR A 220 -0.45 24.63 -4.08
N SER A 221 0.35 23.79 -4.77
CA SER A 221 1.36 24.23 -5.74
C SER A 221 0.74 24.71 -7.04
N LEU A 222 -0.24 23.99 -7.58
CA LEU A 222 -0.83 24.27 -8.90
C LEU A 222 -2.12 25.10 -8.85
N LYS A 223 -2.79 25.14 -7.71
CA LYS A 223 -4.02 25.95 -7.47
C LYS A 223 -5.07 25.69 -8.57
N ASP A 224 -5.48 26.76 -9.27
CA ASP A 224 -6.47 26.76 -10.36
C ASP A 224 -6.01 26.02 -11.63
N LYS A 225 -4.75 25.65 -11.73
CA LYS A 225 -4.22 24.84 -12.84
C LYS A 225 -4.60 23.37 -12.77
N VAL A 226 -5.15 22.91 -11.67
CA VAL A 226 -5.67 21.55 -11.50
C VAL A 226 -7.06 21.58 -10.91
N ARG A 227 -7.84 20.54 -11.21
CA ARG A 227 -9.17 20.35 -10.63
C ARG A 227 -9.45 18.87 -10.41
N PHE A 228 -10.30 18.58 -9.45
CA PHE A 228 -10.82 17.23 -9.25
C PHE A 228 -11.86 16.86 -10.30
N LEU A 229 -11.95 15.57 -10.60
CA LEU A 229 -12.92 15.00 -11.54
C LEU A 229 -13.93 14.13 -10.77
N ASP A 230 -15.23 14.38 -10.99
CA ASP A 230 -16.30 13.50 -10.52
C ASP A 230 -16.28 12.18 -11.31
N VAL A 231 -16.25 11.07 -10.62
CA VAL A 231 -16.19 9.72 -11.20
C VAL A 231 -17.38 8.84 -10.81
N THR A 232 -18.38 9.41 -10.17
CA THR A 232 -19.55 8.67 -9.67
C THR A 232 -20.40 8.04 -10.78
N ALA A 233 -20.33 8.56 -12.00
CA ALA A 233 -20.98 7.98 -13.17
C ALA A 233 -20.54 6.53 -13.47
N GLN A 234 -19.34 6.11 -13.01
CA GLN A 234 -18.82 4.74 -13.18
C GLN A 234 -19.27 3.77 -12.09
N LEU A 235 -19.86 4.26 -11.00
CA LEU A 235 -20.25 3.43 -9.86
C LEU A 235 -21.20 2.28 -10.23
N PRO A 236 -22.24 2.46 -11.06
CA PRO A 236 -23.11 1.34 -11.45
C PRO A 236 -22.35 0.22 -12.15
N ALA A 237 -21.46 0.55 -13.09
CA ALA A 237 -20.67 -0.44 -13.82
C ALA A 237 -19.69 -1.18 -12.89
N LEU A 238 -19.03 -0.47 -11.98
CA LEU A 238 -18.15 -1.06 -10.98
C LEU A 238 -18.91 -1.99 -10.03
N SER A 239 -20.08 -1.57 -9.53
CA SER A 239 -20.89 -2.36 -8.60
C SER A 239 -21.41 -3.65 -9.27
N ASN A 240 -21.80 -3.59 -10.53
CA ASN A 240 -22.24 -4.75 -11.29
C ASN A 240 -21.11 -5.78 -11.50
N THR A 241 -19.87 -5.32 -11.64
CA THR A 241 -18.72 -6.21 -11.96
C THR A 241 -18.01 -6.70 -10.71
N HIS A 242 -17.93 -5.86 -9.66
CA HIS A 242 -17.11 -6.11 -8.46
C HIS A 242 -17.92 -6.16 -7.16
N GLY A 243 -19.26 -6.19 -7.24
CA GLY A 243 -20.13 -6.18 -6.07
C GLY A 243 -20.16 -4.85 -5.34
N GLY A 244 -20.72 -4.85 -4.13
CA GLY A 244 -20.95 -3.65 -3.32
C GLY A 244 -19.72 -3.08 -2.62
N VAL A 245 -18.51 -3.47 -2.99
CA VAL A 245 -17.28 -2.96 -2.37
C VAL A 245 -17.03 -1.48 -2.67
N TYR A 246 -17.50 -1.02 -3.84
CA TYR A 246 -17.45 0.39 -4.22
C TYR A 246 -18.72 1.11 -3.79
N GLN A 247 -18.55 2.26 -3.18
CA GLN A 247 -19.64 3.08 -2.66
C GLN A 247 -19.49 4.54 -3.12
N LYS A 248 -20.59 5.29 -3.12
CA LYS A 248 -20.55 6.73 -3.33
C LYS A 248 -19.90 7.41 -2.13
N GLY A 249 -19.00 8.35 -2.39
CA GLY A 249 -18.37 9.20 -1.38
C GLY A 249 -18.30 10.64 -1.84
N THR A 250 -17.74 11.47 -0.98
CA THR A 250 -17.55 12.91 -1.24
C THR A 250 -16.20 13.32 -0.65
N ILE A 251 -15.40 14.05 -1.41
CA ILE A 251 -14.24 14.77 -0.91
C ILE A 251 -14.73 16.13 -0.47
N PRO A 252 -14.77 16.42 0.85
CA PRO A 252 -15.26 17.73 1.32
C PRO A 252 -14.36 18.86 0.83
N ALA A 253 -14.96 19.97 0.42
CA ALA A 253 -14.27 21.16 -0.07
C ALA A 253 -13.17 21.63 0.90
N ALA A 254 -13.46 21.58 2.19
CA ALA A 254 -12.53 22.00 3.25
C ALA A 254 -11.23 21.21 3.29
N VAL A 255 -11.21 19.93 2.85
CA VAL A 255 -10.02 19.06 2.93
C VAL A 255 -8.85 19.60 2.11
N TYR A 256 -9.14 20.10 0.92
CA TYR A 256 -8.13 20.62 -0.02
C TYR A 256 -8.41 22.06 -0.46
N HIS A 257 -9.21 22.81 0.33
CA HIS A 257 -9.58 24.20 0.06
C HIS A 257 -10.17 24.39 -1.34
N GLN A 258 -11.05 23.47 -1.74
CA GLN A 258 -11.76 23.53 -3.02
C GLN A 258 -13.00 24.43 -2.93
N PRO A 259 -13.48 24.98 -4.07
CA PRO A 259 -14.68 25.84 -4.07
C PRO A 259 -15.98 25.08 -3.74
N ALA A 260 -16.02 23.77 -3.93
CA ALA A 260 -17.16 22.90 -3.65
C ALA A 260 -16.72 21.48 -3.32
N ASP A 261 -17.62 20.72 -2.70
CA ASP A 261 -17.46 19.27 -2.48
C ASP A 261 -17.36 18.55 -3.81
N VAL A 262 -16.49 17.50 -3.86
CA VAL A 262 -16.30 16.68 -5.05
C VAL A 262 -16.90 15.30 -4.84
N PRO A 263 -17.96 14.92 -5.58
CA PRO A 263 -18.46 13.56 -5.56
C PRO A 263 -17.40 12.57 -6.07
N THR A 264 -17.28 11.42 -5.41
CA THR A 264 -16.32 10.41 -5.79
C THR A 264 -16.79 9.00 -5.43
N ILE A 265 -15.93 8.02 -5.66
CA ILE A 265 -16.12 6.61 -5.29
C ILE A 265 -15.15 6.28 -4.16
N VAL A 266 -15.65 5.55 -3.17
CA VAL A 266 -14.87 5.08 -2.04
C VAL A 266 -14.84 3.56 -1.98
N VAL A 267 -13.75 3.01 -1.44
CA VAL A 267 -13.56 1.60 -1.12
C VAL A 267 -12.96 1.50 0.28
N PRO A 268 -13.36 0.52 1.12
CA PRO A 268 -12.77 0.37 2.45
C PRO A 268 -11.28 0.02 2.38
N ASN A 269 -10.52 0.49 3.36
CA ASN A 269 -9.20 -0.05 3.68
C ASN A 269 -9.32 -1.16 4.72
N VAL A 270 -8.45 -2.17 4.62
CA VAL A 270 -8.34 -3.28 5.56
C VAL A 270 -6.90 -3.49 5.98
N LEU A 271 -6.73 -3.94 7.20
CA LEU A 271 -5.45 -4.43 7.72
C LEU A 271 -5.44 -5.95 7.63
N LEU A 272 -4.44 -6.50 6.96
CA LEU A 272 -4.36 -7.92 6.59
C LEU A 272 -3.16 -8.58 7.24
N VAL A 273 -3.29 -9.88 7.43
CA VAL A 273 -2.21 -10.81 7.82
C VAL A 273 -2.29 -12.07 6.95
N LYS A 274 -1.22 -12.85 6.91
CA LYS A 274 -1.26 -14.18 6.32
C LYS A 274 -2.13 -15.10 7.17
N LYS A 275 -2.90 -16.00 6.55
CA LYS A 275 -3.69 -17.01 7.26
C LYS A 275 -2.82 -17.82 8.19
N GLY A 276 -3.31 -18.00 9.42
CA GLY A 276 -2.57 -18.69 10.50
C GLY A 276 -1.66 -17.77 11.31
N PHE A 277 -1.74 -16.45 11.14
CA PHE A 277 -1.14 -15.49 12.05
C PHE A 277 -1.67 -15.70 13.48
N ASP A 278 -0.80 -15.55 14.50
CA ASP A 278 -1.17 -15.82 15.91
C ASP A 278 -2.46 -15.08 16.30
N PRO A 279 -3.54 -15.79 16.65
CA PRO A 279 -4.82 -15.16 16.97
C PRO A 279 -4.76 -14.23 18.19
N ARG A 280 -3.91 -14.52 19.18
CA ARG A 280 -3.77 -13.67 20.37
C ARG A 280 -3.12 -12.33 20.01
N LEU A 281 -2.09 -12.39 19.17
CA LEU A 281 -1.43 -11.17 18.66
C LEU A 281 -2.37 -10.39 17.73
N ALA A 282 -3.10 -11.08 16.86
CA ALA A 282 -4.09 -10.49 15.97
C ALA A 282 -5.16 -9.70 16.75
N GLY A 283 -5.69 -10.29 17.83
CA GLY A 283 -6.66 -9.62 18.71
C GLY A 283 -6.07 -8.36 19.36
N LYS A 284 -4.86 -8.47 19.93
CA LYS A 284 -4.19 -7.30 20.54
C LYS A 284 -3.94 -6.16 19.56
N ILE A 285 -3.55 -6.48 18.32
CA ILE A 285 -3.32 -5.45 17.28
C ILE A 285 -4.65 -4.82 16.86
N ALA A 286 -5.71 -5.60 16.70
CA ALA A 286 -7.04 -5.08 16.43
C ALA A 286 -7.53 -4.15 17.55
N ASP A 287 -7.38 -4.54 18.82
CA ASP A 287 -7.70 -3.69 19.98
C ASP A 287 -6.91 -2.37 19.94
N LEU A 288 -5.60 -2.41 19.68
CA LEU A 288 -4.75 -1.20 19.63
C LEU A 288 -5.26 -0.17 18.62
N VAL A 289 -5.75 -0.60 17.46
CA VAL A 289 -6.28 0.31 16.43
C VAL A 289 -7.40 1.17 16.99
N TYR A 290 -8.27 0.62 17.83
CA TYR A 290 -9.44 1.32 18.38
C TYR A 290 -9.14 1.98 19.71
N ASP A 291 -8.46 1.29 20.63
CA ASP A 291 -8.12 1.82 21.96
C ASP A 291 -7.16 3.01 21.87
N LYS A 292 -6.34 3.04 20.84
CA LYS A 292 -5.35 4.11 20.58
C LYS A 292 -5.67 4.93 19.35
N LYS A 293 -6.92 4.92 18.87
CA LYS A 293 -7.37 5.66 17.69
C LYS A 293 -6.91 7.13 17.73
N ASN A 294 -7.06 7.79 18.87
CA ASN A 294 -6.64 9.18 19.05
C ASN A 294 -5.14 9.43 18.78
N ALA A 295 -4.29 8.41 18.96
CA ALA A 295 -2.87 8.53 18.61
C ALA A 295 -2.70 8.45 17.08
N LEU A 296 -3.43 7.59 16.40
CA LEU A 296 -3.44 7.51 14.93
C LEU A 296 -4.00 8.77 14.28
N GLU A 297 -5.03 9.38 14.87
CA GLU A 297 -5.62 10.67 14.43
C GLU A 297 -4.60 11.81 14.45
N LYS A 298 -3.72 11.82 15.45
CA LYS A 298 -2.63 12.82 15.53
C LYS A 298 -1.59 12.63 14.43
N VAL A 299 -1.44 11.41 13.91
CA VAL A 299 -0.51 11.09 12.82
C VAL A 299 -1.11 11.50 11.47
N ASN A 300 -2.40 11.15 11.24
CA ASN A 300 -3.12 11.56 10.05
C ASN A 300 -4.64 11.60 10.32
N ALA A 301 -5.27 12.70 9.93
CA ALA A 301 -6.70 12.92 10.15
C ALA A 301 -7.61 11.87 9.51
N ALA A 302 -7.16 11.12 8.49
CA ALA A 302 -7.94 10.01 7.93
C ALA A 302 -8.32 8.96 8.99
N ALA A 303 -7.57 8.85 10.09
CA ALA A 303 -7.87 7.95 11.18
C ALA A 303 -9.15 8.35 11.95
N THR A 304 -9.63 9.59 11.84
CA THR A 304 -10.91 10.01 12.45
C THR A 304 -12.08 9.22 11.88
N GLU A 305 -11.95 8.75 10.63
CA GLU A 305 -12.96 7.96 9.93
C GLU A 305 -12.85 6.43 10.20
N ILE A 306 -11.95 5.99 11.07
CA ILE A 306 -11.96 4.61 11.57
C ILE A 306 -13.19 4.44 12.45
N ASP A 307 -14.17 3.66 11.97
CA ASP A 307 -15.45 3.46 12.64
C ASP A 307 -15.52 2.08 13.31
N PRO A 308 -15.62 2.02 14.65
CA PRO A 308 -15.76 0.77 15.37
C PRO A 308 -16.97 -0.08 14.94
N ALA A 309 -18.06 0.56 14.51
CA ALA A 309 -19.25 -0.15 14.02
C ALA A 309 -19.01 -0.90 12.70
N GLN A 310 -17.98 -0.49 11.94
CA GLN A 310 -17.59 -1.11 10.68
C GLN A 310 -16.40 -2.06 10.80
N ALA A 311 -15.80 -2.18 11.98
CA ALA A 311 -14.54 -2.87 12.22
C ALA A 311 -14.48 -4.30 11.64
N GLY A 312 -15.57 -5.05 11.78
CA GLY A 312 -15.70 -6.43 11.30
C GLY A 312 -16.17 -6.57 9.85
N ASN A 313 -16.51 -5.49 9.16
CA ASN A 313 -17.06 -5.52 7.79
C ASN A 313 -15.94 -5.66 6.75
N THR A 314 -15.35 -6.86 6.68
CA THR A 314 -14.21 -7.20 5.81
C THR A 314 -14.56 -8.20 4.71
N ALA A 315 -15.82 -8.65 4.63
CA ALA A 315 -16.23 -9.62 3.62
C ALA A 315 -15.89 -9.14 2.18
N PRO A 316 -15.45 -10.06 1.31
CA PRO A 316 -15.35 -11.51 1.49
C PRO A 316 -14.05 -12.00 2.18
N VAL A 317 -13.19 -11.11 2.62
CA VAL A 317 -11.95 -11.47 3.33
C VAL A 317 -12.31 -11.94 4.74
N PRO A 318 -11.96 -13.17 5.14
CA PRO A 318 -12.29 -13.68 6.46
C PRO A 318 -11.50 -12.93 7.53
N LEU A 319 -12.12 -12.68 8.68
CA LEU A 319 -11.41 -12.17 9.85
C LEU A 319 -10.50 -13.25 10.46
N ASN A 320 -9.33 -12.83 10.93
CA ASN A 320 -8.53 -13.68 11.82
C ASN A 320 -9.34 -14.01 13.09
N PRO A 321 -9.35 -15.26 13.59
CA PRO A 321 -10.18 -15.64 14.74
C PRO A 321 -9.97 -14.79 16.00
N GLY A 322 -8.72 -14.38 16.28
CA GLY A 322 -8.41 -13.52 17.42
C GLY A 322 -8.92 -12.10 17.22
N ALA A 323 -8.75 -11.54 16.05
CA ALA A 323 -9.30 -10.23 15.70
C ALA A 323 -10.83 -10.24 15.75
N ALA A 324 -11.49 -11.30 15.23
CA ALA A 324 -12.95 -11.43 15.31
C ALA A 324 -13.45 -11.42 16.75
N ASN A 325 -12.74 -12.06 17.67
CA ASN A 325 -13.10 -12.06 19.11
C ASN A 325 -12.90 -10.67 19.74
N ALA A 326 -11.80 -10.00 19.47
CA ALA A 326 -11.51 -8.65 19.94
C ALA A 326 -12.59 -7.65 19.48
N LEU A 327 -12.92 -7.68 18.18
CA LEU A 327 -13.90 -6.78 17.58
C LEU A 327 -15.34 -7.00 18.08
N LYS A 328 -15.72 -8.22 18.50
CA LYS A 328 -17.02 -8.46 19.15
C LYS A 328 -17.15 -7.72 20.48
N THR A 329 -16.07 -7.67 21.24
CA THR A 329 -16.08 -6.97 22.53
C THR A 329 -16.03 -5.46 22.37
N LEU A 330 -15.47 -4.96 21.25
CA LEU A 330 -15.37 -3.54 20.95
C LEU A 330 -16.75 -2.85 20.90
N THR A 331 -17.73 -3.48 20.26
CA THR A 331 -19.10 -2.94 20.14
C THR A 331 -19.89 -3.01 21.45
N GLN A 332 -19.36 -3.65 22.47
CA GLN A 332 -19.98 -3.78 23.81
C GLN A 332 -19.31 -2.87 24.85
N ARG A 333 -18.23 -2.15 24.46
CA ARG A 333 -17.57 -1.18 25.34
C ARG A 333 -18.45 0.07 25.48
N PRO A 334 -18.62 0.59 26.73
CA PRO A 334 -19.43 1.78 26.98
C PRO A 334 -18.87 3.04 26.34
#